data_98a87db037c5883359ca3769716a1f98
#
_entry.id   98a87db037c5883359ca3769716a1f98
#
_cell.length_a   1.000
_cell.length_b   1.000
_cell.length_c   1.000
_cell.angle_alpha   90.00
_cell.angle_beta   90.00
_cell.angle_gamma   90.00
#
_symmetry.space_group_name_H-M   'P 1'
#
loop_
_entity.id
_entity.type
_entity.pdbx_description
1 polymer ?
#
loop_
_entity_poly.entity_id
_entity_poly.type
_entity_poly.pdbx_seq_one_letter_code
_entity_poly.pdbx_strand_id
1 'polypeptide(L)'
;GFVVEAGEAAELTAQSGRAAVYGLRAVFEADGLAHGRLADWPSTNERGLHLDAGRKYYTKDWIMERVKDLSRNRMNVLWLHFSENEGFRIDSERHPEVPSRFHLTKDEVREIIALCGDLFVDINPALDCPGHLGTALMEHPRWRLNREMAEPLYAALDITNPDARAFLLELVDEYAELFAGSKVFHIGGDEFIDFNHFELFPEMEACAKERLGP
;
A
#
# COMPACT_ATOMS: atom_id res chain seq x y z
N GLY A 1 -24.23 -5.92 -1.00
CA GLY A 1 -25.14 -5.62 -2.09
C GLY A 1 -26.18 -4.58 -1.71
N PHE A 2 -26.94 -4.16 -2.67
CA PHE A 2 -28.07 -3.24 -2.52
C PHE A 2 -29.26 -3.67 -3.39
N VAL A 3 -30.45 -3.19 -3.02
CA VAL A 3 -31.66 -3.28 -3.82
C VAL A 3 -32.29 -1.90 -3.86
N VAL A 4 -32.71 -1.47 -5.05
CA VAL A 4 -33.53 -0.28 -5.25
C VAL A 4 -34.88 -0.73 -5.83
N GLU A 5 -35.93 -0.31 -5.22
CA GLU A 5 -37.32 -0.48 -5.71
C GLU A 5 -37.88 0.89 -6.01
N ALA A 6 -38.30 1.13 -7.25
CA ALA A 6 -38.80 2.40 -7.71
C ALA A 6 -40.26 2.29 -8.15
N GLY A 7 -41.11 3.20 -7.66
CA GLY A 7 -42.50 3.34 -7.95
C GLY A 7 -42.91 4.82 -7.81
N GLU A 8 -43.95 5.11 -7.02
CA GLU A 8 -44.28 6.52 -6.65
C GLU A 8 -43.17 7.14 -5.78
N ALA A 9 -42.42 6.32 -5.09
CA ALA A 9 -41.19 6.66 -4.35
C ALA A 9 -40.10 5.63 -4.65
N ALA A 10 -38.84 6.01 -4.50
CA ALA A 10 -37.72 5.08 -4.59
C ALA A 10 -37.25 4.67 -3.17
N GLU A 11 -37.16 3.37 -2.92
CA GLU A 11 -36.64 2.80 -1.70
C GLU A 11 -35.31 2.09 -1.97
N LEU A 12 -34.28 2.41 -1.18
CA LEU A 12 -32.97 1.79 -1.23
C LEU A 12 -32.72 0.97 0.03
N THR A 13 -32.58 -0.34 -0.13
CA THR A 13 -32.10 -1.24 0.91
C THR A 13 -30.65 -1.62 0.64
N ALA A 14 -29.77 -1.47 1.62
CA ALA A 14 -28.34 -1.74 1.47
C ALA A 14 -27.75 -2.40 2.73
N GLN A 15 -26.79 -3.31 2.54
CA GLN A 15 -26.13 -4.05 3.62
C GLN A 15 -25.03 -3.23 4.33
N SER A 16 -24.62 -2.10 3.77
CA SER A 16 -23.57 -1.22 4.31
C SER A 16 -23.65 0.18 3.70
N GLY A 17 -22.99 1.17 4.33
CA GLY A 17 -22.85 2.50 3.76
C GLY A 17 -22.25 2.52 2.36
N ARG A 18 -21.22 1.71 2.11
CA ARG A 18 -20.62 1.49 0.78
C ARG A 18 -21.66 1.00 -0.23
N ALA A 19 -22.44 0.01 0.13
CA ALA A 19 -23.50 -0.52 -0.73
C ALA A 19 -24.61 0.52 -0.99
N ALA A 20 -24.95 1.33 0.00
CA ALA A 20 -25.92 2.42 -0.17
C ALA A 20 -25.42 3.47 -1.18
N VAL A 21 -24.17 3.89 -1.10
CA VAL A 21 -23.57 4.83 -2.09
C VAL A 21 -23.57 4.24 -3.47
N TYR A 22 -23.27 2.96 -3.63
CA TYR A 22 -23.33 2.29 -4.94
C TYR A 22 -24.76 2.22 -5.48
N GLY A 23 -25.75 1.96 -4.63
CA GLY A 23 -27.15 1.94 -5.02
C GLY A 23 -27.65 3.33 -5.44
N LEU A 24 -27.32 4.37 -4.68
CA LEU A 24 -27.66 5.76 -5.06
C LEU A 24 -27.06 6.14 -6.40
N ARG A 25 -25.77 5.85 -6.62
CA ARG A 25 -25.12 6.12 -7.92
C ARG A 25 -25.78 5.37 -9.06
N ALA A 26 -26.12 4.09 -8.87
CA ALA A 26 -26.80 3.31 -9.90
C ALA A 26 -28.13 3.95 -10.33
N VAL A 27 -28.87 4.54 -9.40
CA VAL A 27 -30.11 5.28 -9.70
C VAL A 27 -29.83 6.55 -10.50
N PHE A 28 -28.81 7.33 -10.11
CA PHE A 28 -28.44 8.56 -10.82
C PHE A 28 -27.88 8.26 -12.22
N GLU A 29 -27.06 7.23 -12.38
CA GLU A 29 -26.48 6.82 -13.67
C GLU A 29 -27.53 6.29 -14.65
N ALA A 30 -28.65 5.76 -14.15
CA ALA A 30 -29.77 5.28 -14.96
C ALA A 30 -30.79 6.37 -15.34
N ASP A 31 -30.45 7.67 -15.22
CA ASP A 31 -31.36 8.80 -15.38
C ASP A 31 -32.66 8.71 -14.57
N GLY A 32 -32.52 8.04 -13.39
CA GLY A 32 -33.66 7.70 -12.54
C GLY A 32 -34.31 6.39 -12.95
N LEU A 33 -34.66 5.58 -11.97
CA LEU A 33 -35.54 4.42 -12.17
C LEU A 33 -37.00 4.92 -12.14
N ALA A 34 -37.62 5.05 -13.31
CA ALA A 34 -39.02 5.47 -13.37
C ALA A 34 -39.96 4.48 -12.66
N HIS A 35 -39.80 3.20 -12.94
CA HIS A 35 -40.47 2.08 -12.25
C HIS A 35 -39.63 0.82 -12.38
N GLY A 36 -39.57 -0.01 -11.33
CA GLY A 36 -38.92 -1.32 -11.36
C GLY A 36 -38.06 -1.62 -10.18
N ARG A 37 -37.25 -2.69 -10.29
CA ARG A 37 -36.35 -3.19 -9.26
C ARG A 37 -34.95 -3.36 -9.85
N LEU A 38 -33.97 -2.75 -9.19
CA LEU A 38 -32.54 -2.93 -9.46
C LEU A 38 -31.89 -3.60 -8.24
N ALA A 39 -31.23 -4.73 -8.42
CA ALA A 39 -30.48 -5.38 -7.38
C ALA A 39 -29.07 -5.69 -7.89
N ASP A 40 -28.07 -5.39 -7.07
CA ASP A 40 -26.67 -5.63 -7.42
C ASP A 40 -25.81 -5.98 -6.19
N TRP A 41 -24.81 -6.83 -6.42
CA TRP A 41 -23.84 -7.25 -5.42
C TRP A 41 -22.50 -7.61 -6.08
N PRO A 42 -21.37 -7.44 -5.38
CA PRO A 42 -20.07 -7.75 -5.94
C PRO A 42 -19.86 -9.27 -6.04
N SER A 43 -19.24 -9.71 -7.14
CA SER A 43 -18.81 -11.09 -7.32
C SER A 43 -17.59 -11.44 -6.45
N THR A 44 -16.76 -10.44 -6.14
CA THR A 44 -15.59 -10.55 -5.28
C THR A 44 -15.62 -9.48 -4.19
N ASN A 45 -15.13 -9.82 -2.99
CA ASN A 45 -15.14 -8.89 -1.87
C ASN A 45 -14.14 -7.74 -2.06
N GLU A 46 -12.99 -8.01 -2.66
CA GLU A 46 -11.94 -7.04 -2.91
C GLU A 46 -11.82 -6.76 -4.41
N ARG A 47 -11.86 -5.49 -4.78
CA ARG A 47 -11.73 -4.96 -6.13
C ARG A 47 -10.88 -3.70 -6.02
N GLY A 48 -9.59 -3.84 -6.32
CA GLY A 48 -8.61 -2.81 -6.01
C GLY A 48 -7.76 -2.37 -7.19
N LEU A 49 -7.05 -1.30 -6.95
CA LEU A 49 -5.93 -0.83 -7.74
C LEU A 49 -4.67 -0.94 -6.88
N HIS A 50 -3.65 -1.61 -7.40
CA HIS A 50 -2.30 -1.53 -6.86
C HIS A 50 -1.57 -0.39 -7.55
N LEU A 51 -1.20 0.63 -6.79
CA LEU A 51 -0.46 1.79 -7.27
C LEU A 51 0.98 1.71 -6.78
N ASP A 52 1.88 1.39 -7.70
CA ASP A 52 3.33 1.40 -7.44
C ASP A 52 3.86 2.84 -7.52
N ALA A 53 3.84 3.53 -6.40
CA ALA A 53 4.41 4.85 -6.25
C ALA A 53 5.92 4.80 -6.00
N GLY A 54 6.45 3.69 -5.52
CA GLY A 54 7.88 3.49 -5.31
C GLY A 54 8.67 3.67 -6.60
N ARG A 55 8.28 2.96 -7.66
CA ARG A 55 8.95 3.04 -8.98
C ARG A 55 8.61 4.30 -9.74
N LYS A 56 7.46 4.95 -9.47
CA LYS A 56 7.07 6.18 -10.13
C LYS A 56 6.36 7.13 -9.17
N TYR A 57 6.86 8.35 -9.03
CA TYR A 57 6.19 9.37 -8.23
C TYR A 57 4.84 9.80 -8.84
N TYR A 58 3.82 9.88 -7.99
CA TYR A 58 2.52 10.46 -8.27
C TYR A 58 2.21 11.55 -7.27
N THR A 59 1.63 12.66 -7.76
CA THR A 59 1.19 13.75 -6.89
C THR A 59 -0.04 13.36 -6.08
N LYS A 60 -0.26 14.01 -4.94
CA LYS A 60 -1.48 13.85 -4.14
C LYS A 60 -2.74 13.95 -4.98
N ASP A 61 -2.85 15.01 -5.78
CA ASP A 61 -4.07 15.26 -6.58
C ASP A 61 -4.33 14.14 -7.60
N TRP A 62 -3.28 13.62 -8.22
CA TRP A 62 -3.42 12.49 -9.13
C TRP A 62 -3.94 11.24 -8.42
N ILE A 63 -3.41 10.95 -7.23
CA ILE A 63 -3.86 9.80 -6.41
C ILE A 63 -5.32 10.00 -5.99
N MET A 64 -5.68 11.19 -5.54
CA MET A 64 -7.06 11.51 -5.14
C MET A 64 -8.05 11.35 -6.29
N GLU A 65 -7.68 11.68 -7.54
CA GLU A 65 -8.53 11.39 -8.70
C GLU A 65 -8.67 9.87 -8.93
N ARG A 66 -7.62 9.08 -8.73
CA ARG A 66 -7.74 7.60 -8.81
C ARG A 66 -8.66 7.04 -7.73
N VAL A 67 -8.61 7.57 -6.51
CA VAL A 67 -9.56 7.20 -5.44
C VAL A 67 -11.01 7.47 -5.85
N LYS A 68 -11.27 8.63 -6.46
CA LYS A 68 -12.61 8.94 -7.00
C LYS A 68 -13.03 7.98 -8.12
N ASP A 69 -12.10 7.63 -9.02
CA ASP A 69 -12.36 6.66 -10.09
C ASP A 69 -12.64 5.26 -9.53
N LEU A 70 -11.89 4.81 -8.53
CA LEU A 70 -12.15 3.55 -7.84
C LEU A 70 -13.58 3.53 -7.29
N SER A 71 -13.96 4.56 -6.54
CA SER A 71 -15.29 4.66 -5.96
C SER A 71 -16.39 4.71 -7.05
N ARG A 72 -16.20 5.46 -8.16
CA ARG A 72 -17.13 5.51 -9.29
C ARG A 72 -17.34 4.15 -9.95
N ASN A 73 -16.25 3.39 -10.10
CA ASN A 73 -16.28 2.06 -10.71
C ASN A 73 -16.60 0.93 -9.71
N ARG A 74 -17.10 1.27 -8.50
CA ARG A 74 -17.47 0.31 -7.46
C ARG A 74 -16.30 -0.58 -7.01
N MET A 75 -15.07 -0.10 -7.21
CA MET A 75 -13.86 -0.66 -6.62
C MET A 75 -13.71 -0.14 -5.19
N ASN A 76 -13.08 -0.90 -4.34
CA ASN A 76 -13.14 -0.65 -2.90
C ASN A 76 -11.80 -0.69 -2.17
N VAL A 77 -10.69 -0.88 -2.88
CA VAL A 77 -9.34 -0.92 -2.28
C VAL A 77 -8.34 -0.16 -3.14
N LEU A 78 -7.55 0.69 -2.50
CA LEU A 78 -6.31 1.23 -3.02
C LEU A 78 -5.15 0.57 -2.27
N TRP A 79 -4.31 -0.19 -2.97
CA TRP A 79 -3.01 -0.60 -2.48
C TRP A 79 -1.99 0.49 -2.84
N LEU A 80 -1.45 1.17 -1.84
CA LEU A 80 -0.45 2.21 -2.02
C LEU A 80 0.94 1.63 -1.70
N HIS A 81 1.64 1.19 -2.73
CA HIS A 81 3.01 0.69 -2.66
C HIS A 81 3.96 1.89 -2.77
N PHE A 82 4.49 2.35 -1.63
CA PHE A 82 5.18 3.63 -1.54
C PHE A 82 6.70 3.54 -1.41
N SER A 83 7.25 2.33 -1.29
CA SER A 83 8.69 2.10 -1.17
C SER A 83 9.16 1.05 -2.17
N GLU A 84 10.32 1.33 -2.79
CA GLU A 84 10.99 0.47 -3.76
C GLU A 84 12.48 0.82 -3.85
N ASN A 85 13.23 0.03 -4.64
CA ASN A 85 14.62 0.33 -4.94
C ASN A 85 14.78 1.73 -5.56
N GLU A 86 13.86 2.15 -6.41
CA GLU A 86 13.90 3.40 -7.17
C GLU A 86 13.32 4.59 -6.40
N GLY A 87 12.63 4.35 -5.32
CA GLY A 87 12.08 5.46 -4.56
C GLY A 87 11.35 5.11 -3.29
N PHE A 88 11.40 6.05 -2.34
CA PHE A 88 10.66 6.04 -1.10
C PHE A 88 9.78 7.29 -1.05
N ARG A 89 8.46 7.14 -1.09
CA ARG A 89 7.53 8.19 -1.54
C ARG A 89 6.65 8.81 -0.46
N ILE A 90 6.93 8.54 0.80
CA ILE A 90 6.27 9.21 1.92
C ILE A 90 7.34 9.78 2.85
N ASP A 91 7.09 10.99 3.35
CA ASP A 91 7.94 11.68 4.31
C ASP A 91 8.15 10.87 5.59
N SER A 92 9.35 10.95 6.17
CA SER A 92 9.69 10.32 7.44
C SER A 92 10.24 11.35 8.43
N GLU A 93 9.70 11.35 9.64
CA GLU A 93 10.20 12.19 10.74
C GLU A 93 11.33 11.49 11.49
N ARG A 94 11.28 10.16 11.58
CA ARG A 94 12.33 9.37 12.26
C ARG A 94 13.59 9.26 11.41
N HIS A 95 13.41 9.19 10.08
CA HIS A 95 14.48 8.98 9.10
C HIS A 95 14.35 9.96 7.93
N PRO A 96 14.61 11.27 8.14
CA PRO A 96 14.42 12.30 7.12
C PRO A 96 15.34 12.15 5.90
N GLU A 97 16.37 11.32 5.98
CA GLU A 97 17.29 10.97 4.89
C GLU A 97 16.73 9.92 3.93
N VAL A 98 15.66 9.19 4.32
CA VAL A 98 15.12 8.06 3.56
C VAL A 98 14.23 8.50 2.38
N PRO A 99 13.33 9.50 2.51
CA PRO A 99 12.43 9.86 1.42
C PRO A 99 13.18 10.37 0.18
N SER A 100 12.71 9.94 -0.97
CA SER A 100 13.20 10.45 -2.26
C SER A 100 12.93 11.95 -2.40
N ARG A 101 13.68 12.63 -3.29
CA ARG A 101 13.47 14.05 -3.60
C ARG A 101 12.00 14.42 -3.89
N PHE A 102 11.29 13.54 -4.60
CA PHE A 102 9.87 13.68 -4.87
C PHE A 102 9.12 12.64 -4.03
N HIS A 103 8.41 13.10 -3.02
CA HIS A 103 7.63 12.28 -2.10
C HIS A 103 6.36 13.04 -1.68
N LEU A 104 5.46 12.36 -1.03
CA LEU A 104 4.27 12.92 -0.39
C LEU A 104 4.62 13.28 1.05
N THR A 105 4.16 14.42 1.51
CA THR A 105 4.18 14.73 2.94
C THR A 105 3.17 13.84 3.68
N LYS A 106 3.38 13.62 4.98
CA LYS A 106 2.40 12.90 5.81
C LYS A 106 1.03 13.57 5.81
N ASP A 107 0.97 14.90 5.72
CA ASP A 107 -0.30 15.62 5.63
C ASP A 107 -1.02 15.34 4.32
N GLU A 108 -0.32 15.30 3.21
CA GLU A 108 -0.89 14.90 1.92
C GLU A 108 -1.42 13.46 1.97
N VAL A 109 -0.71 12.55 2.65
CA VAL A 109 -1.18 11.17 2.84
C VAL A 109 -2.43 11.12 3.72
N ARG A 110 -2.50 11.92 4.79
CA ARG A 110 -3.71 12.04 5.64
C ARG A 110 -4.92 12.53 4.84
N GLU A 111 -4.73 13.49 3.92
CA GLU A 111 -5.81 13.93 3.02
C GLU A 111 -6.28 12.80 2.09
N ILE A 112 -5.36 12.00 1.55
CA ILE A 112 -5.70 10.82 0.73
C ILE A 112 -6.49 9.80 1.57
N ILE A 113 -6.03 9.50 2.79
CA ILE A 113 -6.71 8.57 3.72
C ILE A 113 -8.13 9.07 4.03
N ALA A 114 -8.30 10.37 4.31
CA ALA A 114 -9.60 10.96 4.58
C ALA A 114 -10.55 10.81 3.38
N LEU A 115 -10.09 11.13 2.17
CA LEU A 115 -10.88 10.96 0.96
C LEU A 115 -11.24 9.48 0.70
N CYS A 116 -10.32 8.56 0.97
CA CYS A 116 -10.60 7.13 0.89
C CYS A 116 -11.75 6.74 1.82
N GLY A 117 -11.73 7.22 3.07
CA GLY A 117 -12.79 7.01 4.04
C GLY A 117 -14.16 7.55 3.56
N ASP A 118 -14.19 8.80 3.09
CA ASP A 118 -15.39 9.48 2.59
C ASP A 118 -16.02 8.75 1.39
N LEU A 119 -15.18 8.13 0.57
CA LEU A 119 -15.61 7.43 -0.65
C LEU A 119 -15.75 5.92 -0.48
N PHE A 120 -15.62 5.40 0.76
CA PHE A 120 -15.68 3.98 1.08
C PHE A 120 -14.65 3.12 0.30
N VAL A 121 -13.47 3.67 0.05
CA VAL A 121 -12.32 2.94 -0.49
C VAL A 121 -11.38 2.65 0.68
N ASP A 122 -11.09 1.37 0.93
CA ASP A 122 -10.06 1.00 1.91
C ASP A 122 -8.68 1.35 1.32
N ILE A 123 -7.76 1.89 2.13
CA ILE A 123 -6.38 2.12 1.72
C ILE A 123 -5.47 1.14 2.46
N ASN A 124 -4.68 0.38 1.72
CA ASN A 124 -3.72 -0.58 2.24
C ASN A 124 -2.30 -0.13 1.85
N PRO A 125 -1.48 0.33 2.79
CA PRO A 125 -0.10 0.68 2.51
C PRO A 125 0.76 -0.55 2.27
N ALA A 126 1.78 -0.42 1.41
CA ALA A 126 2.80 -1.42 1.22
C ALA A 126 4.20 -0.77 1.31
N LEU A 127 4.95 -1.19 2.34
CA LEU A 127 6.36 -0.93 2.52
C LEU A 127 7.09 -2.23 2.26
N ASP A 128 7.78 -2.35 1.13
CA ASP A 128 8.47 -3.58 0.78
C ASP A 128 9.76 -3.73 1.56
N CYS A 129 9.91 -4.90 2.21
CA CYS A 129 11.07 -5.24 3.01
C CYS A 129 11.16 -6.76 3.26
N PRO A 130 12.36 -7.29 3.56
CA PRO A 130 13.65 -6.62 3.70
C PRO A 130 14.39 -6.44 2.37
N GLY A 131 13.84 -6.93 1.24
CA GLY A 131 14.24 -6.57 -0.12
C GLY A 131 13.76 -5.17 -0.51
N HIS A 132 13.99 -4.76 -1.74
CA HIS A 132 13.45 -3.52 -2.34
C HIS A 132 13.69 -2.21 -1.56
N LEU A 133 14.76 -2.17 -0.75
CA LEU A 133 15.12 -1.02 0.10
C LEU A 133 16.28 -0.18 -0.46
N GLY A 134 16.51 -0.22 -1.79
CA GLY A 134 17.61 0.48 -2.42
C GLY A 134 17.70 1.95 -2.06
N THR A 135 16.59 2.68 -2.17
CA THR A 135 16.50 4.09 -1.79
C THR A 135 16.65 4.28 -0.28
N ALA A 136 15.95 3.51 0.53
CA ALA A 136 15.99 3.64 1.99
C ALA A 136 17.37 3.37 2.59
N LEU A 137 18.16 2.51 1.93
CA LEU A 137 19.52 2.15 2.37
C LEU A 137 20.62 2.95 1.67
N MET A 138 20.29 3.99 0.92
CA MET A 138 21.28 4.77 0.16
C MET A 138 22.33 5.41 1.07
N GLU A 139 21.89 6.01 2.18
CA GLU A 139 22.76 6.63 3.19
C GLU A 139 23.28 5.62 4.25
N HIS A 140 22.82 4.35 4.16
CA HIS A 140 23.13 3.29 5.13
C HIS A 140 23.79 2.05 4.49
N PRO A 141 24.88 2.18 3.73
CA PRO A 141 25.47 1.04 2.99
C PRO A 141 25.94 -0.10 3.91
N ARG A 142 26.24 0.19 5.19
CA ARG A 142 26.63 -0.81 6.19
C ARG A 142 25.49 -1.74 6.63
N TRP A 143 24.24 -1.39 6.33
CA TRP A 143 23.06 -2.18 6.66
C TRP A 143 22.54 -3.01 5.48
N ARG A 144 23.22 -2.93 4.33
CA ARG A 144 22.92 -3.77 3.17
C ARG A 144 23.45 -5.17 3.37
N LEU A 145 22.63 -6.15 3.03
CA LEU A 145 22.98 -7.56 3.15
C LEU A 145 24.17 -7.95 2.27
N ASN A 146 24.27 -7.48 1.06
CA ASN A 146 25.38 -7.76 0.16
C ASN A 146 26.11 -6.47 -0.23
N ARG A 147 27.04 -6.06 0.61
CA ARG A 147 27.80 -4.79 0.47
C ARG A 147 28.71 -4.74 -0.74
N GLU A 148 29.14 -5.90 -1.22
CA GLU A 148 30.10 -6.02 -2.33
C GLU A 148 29.45 -6.11 -3.70
N MET A 149 28.16 -6.43 -3.77
CA MET A 149 27.42 -6.40 -5.03
C MET A 149 27.04 -4.95 -5.38
N ALA A 150 27.62 -4.46 -6.46
CA ALA A 150 27.78 -3.03 -6.74
C ALA A 150 26.58 -2.31 -7.35
N GLU A 151 25.40 -2.90 -7.36
CA GLU A 151 24.20 -2.21 -7.83
C GLU A 151 23.49 -1.53 -6.64
N PRO A 152 23.63 -0.21 -6.45
CA PRO A 152 23.00 0.49 -5.32
C PRO A 152 21.47 0.47 -5.38
N LEU A 153 20.90 0.11 -6.53
CA LEU A 153 19.46 0.05 -6.75
C LEU A 153 18.80 -1.23 -6.19
N TYR A 154 19.57 -2.30 -5.96
CA TYR A 154 19.03 -3.57 -5.48
C TYR A 154 19.63 -3.89 -4.10
N ALA A 155 19.14 -3.20 -3.09
CA ALA A 155 19.62 -3.39 -1.74
C ALA A 155 18.58 -4.11 -0.88
N ALA A 156 18.97 -5.26 -0.37
CA ALA A 156 18.29 -5.92 0.72
C ALA A 156 18.93 -5.51 2.05
N LEU A 157 18.11 -5.37 3.08
CA LEU A 157 18.56 -5.07 4.44
C LEU A 157 19.16 -6.32 5.09
N ASP A 158 20.31 -6.18 5.73
CA ASP A 158 20.91 -7.26 6.53
C ASP A 158 20.10 -7.49 7.81
N ILE A 159 19.17 -8.44 7.75
CA ILE A 159 18.33 -8.80 8.90
C ILE A 159 19.13 -9.49 10.03
N THR A 160 20.38 -9.86 9.82
CA THR A 160 21.26 -10.41 10.87
C THR A 160 21.86 -9.29 11.74
N ASN A 161 21.93 -8.07 11.18
CA ASN A 161 22.42 -6.88 11.88
C ASN A 161 21.33 -6.28 12.78
N PRO A 162 21.54 -6.16 14.11
CA PRO A 162 20.53 -5.61 15.01
C PRO A 162 20.20 -4.14 14.77
N ASP A 163 21.16 -3.31 14.35
CA ASP A 163 20.93 -1.89 14.07
C ASP A 163 20.08 -1.72 12.80
N ALA A 164 20.33 -2.55 11.78
CA ALA A 164 19.55 -2.57 10.56
C ALA A 164 18.09 -3.00 10.84
N ARG A 165 17.89 -4.00 11.70
CA ARG A 165 16.53 -4.39 12.13
C ARG A 165 15.83 -3.27 12.89
N ALA A 166 16.55 -2.57 13.79
CA ALA A 166 15.97 -1.46 14.55
C ALA A 166 15.49 -0.35 13.60
N PHE A 167 16.33 0.05 12.65
CA PHE A 167 15.97 1.01 11.59
C PHE A 167 14.69 0.60 10.83
N LEU A 168 14.61 -0.66 10.37
CA LEU A 168 13.44 -1.15 9.66
C LEU A 168 12.19 -1.12 10.53
N LEU A 169 12.29 -1.53 11.79
CA LEU A 169 11.16 -1.51 12.72
C LEU A 169 10.69 -0.08 13.01
N GLU A 170 11.59 0.89 13.11
CA GLU A 170 11.25 2.30 13.28
C GLU A 170 10.46 2.85 12.07
N LEU A 171 10.84 2.47 10.84
CA LEU A 171 10.07 2.80 9.63
C LEU A 171 8.69 2.13 9.63
N VAL A 172 8.63 0.84 9.91
CA VAL A 172 7.36 0.09 9.97
C VAL A 172 6.42 0.69 11.01
N ASP A 173 6.91 0.99 12.21
CA ASP A 173 6.12 1.60 13.29
C ASP A 173 5.59 2.97 12.88
N GLU A 174 6.44 3.82 12.28
CA GLU A 174 6.07 5.16 11.85
C GLU A 174 4.92 5.14 10.84
N TYR A 175 5.00 4.25 9.84
CA TYR A 175 3.94 4.16 8.83
C TYR A 175 2.73 3.36 9.31
N ALA A 176 2.89 2.40 10.20
CA ALA A 176 1.76 1.75 10.86
C ALA A 176 0.93 2.75 11.68
N GLU A 177 1.57 3.72 12.34
CA GLU A 177 0.88 4.83 13.00
C GLU A 177 0.14 5.73 12.00
N LEU A 178 0.78 6.11 10.88
CA LEU A 178 0.17 6.95 9.85
C LEU A 178 -1.07 6.29 9.24
N PHE A 179 -1.02 4.98 9.02
CA PHE A 179 -2.10 4.19 8.42
C PHE A 179 -2.89 3.36 9.45
N ALA A 180 -2.98 3.82 10.71
CA ALA A 180 -3.63 3.07 11.79
C ALA A 180 -5.10 2.68 11.50
N GLY A 181 -5.78 3.39 10.59
CA GLY A 181 -7.13 3.06 10.14
C GLY A 181 -7.20 1.96 9.06
N SER A 182 -6.07 1.54 8.50
CA SER A 182 -6.02 0.50 7.47
C SER A 182 -6.19 -0.89 8.08
N LYS A 183 -6.88 -1.77 7.36
CA LYS A 183 -7.09 -3.16 7.79
C LYS A 183 -5.86 -4.04 7.57
N VAL A 184 -5.01 -3.65 6.62
CA VAL A 184 -3.84 -4.39 6.18
C VAL A 184 -2.68 -3.41 6.03
N PHE A 185 -1.52 -3.81 6.53
CA PHE A 185 -0.23 -3.22 6.22
C PHE A 185 0.63 -4.30 5.56
N HIS A 186 1.00 -4.12 4.30
CA HIS A 186 1.81 -5.08 3.55
C HIS A 186 3.29 -4.77 3.72
N ILE A 187 4.08 -5.79 4.00
CA ILE A 187 5.52 -5.65 4.24
C ILE A 187 6.39 -6.32 3.18
N GLY A 188 5.81 -6.68 2.03
CA GLY A 188 6.53 -7.34 0.94
C GLY A 188 7.02 -8.73 1.30
N GLY A 189 8.32 -8.93 1.14
CA GLY A 189 9.01 -10.18 1.47
C GLY A 189 9.50 -10.95 0.25
N ASP A 190 9.30 -10.42 -0.94
CA ASP A 190 9.77 -10.99 -2.19
C ASP A 190 11.19 -10.52 -2.55
N GLU A 191 11.82 -11.25 -3.43
CA GLU A 191 13.14 -10.95 -4.03
C GLU A 191 14.22 -10.51 -3.04
N PHE A 192 14.14 -11.02 -1.80
CA PHE A 192 15.03 -10.64 -0.71
C PHE A 192 16.47 -11.09 -0.93
N ILE A 193 16.64 -12.35 -1.33
CA ILE A 193 17.94 -12.98 -1.65
C ILE A 193 17.77 -13.95 -2.81
N ASP A 194 18.86 -14.25 -3.52
CA ASP A 194 18.90 -15.38 -4.45
C ASP A 194 19.14 -16.68 -3.70
N PHE A 195 18.08 -17.45 -3.46
CA PHE A 195 18.15 -18.74 -2.77
C PHE A 195 18.89 -19.83 -3.56
N ASN A 196 19.17 -19.62 -4.85
CA ASN A 196 20.00 -20.53 -5.64
C ASN A 196 21.50 -20.26 -5.44
N HIS A 197 21.84 -19.08 -4.91
CA HIS A 197 23.21 -18.61 -4.65
C HIS A 197 23.36 -18.15 -3.22
N PHE A 198 22.95 -18.99 -2.26
CA PHE A 198 22.97 -18.67 -0.84
C PHE A 198 24.40 -18.41 -0.31
N GLU A 199 25.42 -18.98 -0.96
CA GLU A 199 26.83 -18.73 -0.68
C GLU A 199 27.25 -17.25 -0.86
N LEU A 200 26.45 -16.45 -1.57
CA LEU A 200 26.68 -15.01 -1.68
C LEU A 200 26.25 -14.23 -0.42
N PHE A 201 25.62 -14.90 0.53
CA PHE A 201 25.07 -14.30 1.76
C PHE A 201 25.61 -14.97 3.02
N PRO A 202 26.94 -14.89 3.29
CA PRO A 202 27.60 -15.65 4.35
C PRO A 202 27.08 -15.30 5.76
N GLU A 203 26.64 -14.05 6.01
CA GLU A 203 26.04 -13.64 7.28
C GLU A 203 24.70 -14.35 7.52
N MET A 204 23.90 -14.49 6.48
CA MET A 204 22.63 -15.23 6.55
C MET A 204 22.86 -16.72 6.76
N GLU A 205 23.83 -17.29 6.05
CA GLU A 205 24.22 -18.70 6.21
C GLU A 205 24.70 -18.99 7.64
N ALA A 206 25.55 -18.13 8.19
CA ALA A 206 26.06 -18.26 9.55
C ALA A 206 24.91 -18.18 10.58
N CYS A 207 24.02 -17.19 10.43
CA CYS A 207 22.85 -17.03 11.30
C CYS A 207 21.91 -18.23 11.22
N ALA A 208 21.66 -18.77 10.01
CA ALA A 208 20.82 -19.94 9.82
C ALA A 208 21.42 -21.17 10.51
N LYS A 209 22.71 -21.44 10.35
CA LYS A 209 23.41 -22.54 11.00
C LYS A 209 23.38 -22.43 12.53
N GLU A 210 23.57 -21.25 13.08
CA GLU A 210 23.49 -21.00 14.51
C GLU A 210 22.12 -21.31 15.10
N ARG A 211 21.06 -20.93 14.39
CA ARG A 211 19.67 -21.03 14.88
C ARG A 211 18.99 -22.36 14.58
N LEU A 212 19.28 -22.95 13.44
CA LEU A 212 18.58 -24.12 12.91
C LEU A 212 19.44 -25.40 12.98
N GLY A 213 20.72 -25.25 13.24
CA GLY A 213 21.70 -26.35 13.19
C GLY A 213 22.28 -26.54 11.79
N PRO A 214 23.25 -27.46 11.65
CA PRO A 214 23.94 -27.74 10.38
C PRO A 214 23.00 -28.41 9.35
#